data_b9bd989f91340d3e7bfa8a0cab772623
#
_entry.id   b9bd989f91340d3e7bfa8a0cab772623
#
_cell.length_a   1.000
_cell.length_b   1.000
_cell.length_c   1.000
_cell.angle_alpha   90.00
_cell.angle_beta   90.00
_cell.angle_gamma   90.00
#
_symmetry.space_group_name_H-M   'P 1'
#
loop_
_entity.id
_entity.type
_entity.pdbx_description
1 polymer ?
#
loop_
_entity_poly.entity_id
_entity_poly.type
_entity_poly.pdbx_seq_one_letter_code
_entity_poly.pdbx_strand_id
1 'polypeptide(L)'
;MKIDRMVVISVVVLLLVFVLLNSFTIVQSGFTGVPVTFGKVADYTVGEGPHFHSPFTDIIKMDNHVQKHTITMSAFSKDIQETAVTYTINYKISENDAMTIYRTIGKNYFETVISPNISEAVKTATAHYTAESLVNNRDKLSQEIEVILTDLLEKYKIIIVGTSIEDLDFTDAFTNAVEAKQVAAQNKLKAQTEQEQQTMEEEAKAKRAIIQANAEAEQAKIAANADLEVVKIQAEASLYAGEREAQMNQRIAEVLTPGLINYYWVKQWNGQLPSTMLGEGADVMLALDTETNTLK
;
A
#
# COMPACT_ATOMS: atom_id res chain seq x y z
N MET A 1 -13.97 34.71 -94.25
CA MET A 1 -13.78 35.28 -92.94
C MET A 1 -12.30 35.23 -92.60
N LYS A 2 -11.61 36.33 -92.79
CA LYS A 2 -10.18 36.47 -92.39
C LYS A 2 -10.17 36.69 -90.86
N ILE A 3 -9.94 35.64 -90.08
CA ILE A 3 -9.70 35.79 -88.67
C ILE A 3 -8.41 36.64 -88.55
N ASP A 4 -8.58 37.81 -87.92
CA ASP A 4 -7.46 38.75 -87.76
C ASP A 4 -6.34 38.03 -86.98
N ARG A 5 -5.11 38.10 -87.50
CA ARG A 5 -3.93 37.50 -86.92
C ARG A 5 -3.77 37.89 -85.44
N MET A 6 -4.20 39.11 -85.05
CA MET A 6 -4.21 39.59 -83.68
C MET A 6 -5.11 38.75 -82.74
N VAL A 7 -6.31 38.32 -83.23
CA VAL A 7 -7.23 37.48 -82.45
C VAL A 7 -6.60 36.11 -82.21
N VAL A 8 -5.97 35.54 -83.29
CA VAL A 8 -5.30 34.24 -83.16
C VAL A 8 -4.13 34.32 -82.15
N ILE A 9 -3.35 35.37 -82.24
CA ILE A 9 -2.22 35.61 -81.29
C ILE A 9 -2.75 35.80 -79.88
N SER A 10 -3.81 36.57 -79.66
CA SER A 10 -4.42 36.77 -78.37
C SER A 10 -4.92 35.44 -77.75
N VAL A 11 -5.60 34.61 -78.54
CA VAL A 11 -6.07 33.30 -78.08
C VAL A 11 -4.92 32.35 -77.73
N VAL A 12 -3.84 32.34 -78.52
CA VAL A 12 -2.64 31.53 -78.23
C VAL A 12 -1.94 31.99 -76.95
N VAL A 13 -1.80 33.32 -76.75
CA VAL A 13 -1.21 33.89 -75.53
C VAL A 13 -2.08 33.55 -74.28
N LEU A 14 -3.38 33.63 -74.42
CA LEU A 14 -4.31 33.34 -73.33
C LEU A 14 -4.26 31.81 -72.98
N LEU A 15 -4.16 30.94 -73.99
CA LEU A 15 -3.95 29.50 -73.76
C LEU A 15 -2.58 29.22 -73.14
N LEU A 16 -1.53 29.91 -73.55
CA LEU A 16 -0.20 29.75 -72.95
C LEU A 16 -0.20 30.19 -71.48
N VAL A 17 -0.79 31.34 -71.17
CA VAL A 17 -0.94 31.82 -69.78
C VAL A 17 -1.76 30.82 -68.94
N PHE A 18 -2.87 30.31 -69.47
CA PHE A 18 -3.68 29.26 -68.83
C PHE A 18 -2.88 28.03 -68.54
N VAL A 19 -2.10 27.52 -69.49
CA VAL A 19 -1.21 26.34 -69.28
C VAL A 19 -0.17 26.60 -68.22
N LEU A 20 0.49 27.78 -68.25
CA LEU A 20 1.51 28.16 -67.27
C LEU A 20 0.93 28.26 -65.85
N LEU A 21 -0.24 28.87 -65.67
CA LEU A 21 -0.88 28.98 -64.37
C LEU A 21 -1.32 27.64 -63.77
N ASN A 22 -1.74 26.65 -64.61
CA ASN A 22 -2.17 25.33 -64.16
C ASN A 22 -1.04 24.29 -64.17
N SER A 23 0.19 24.64 -64.51
CA SER A 23 1.32 23.71 -64.58
C SER A 23 2.31 23.90 -63.45
N PHE A 24 1.94 24.64 -62.40
CA PHE A 24 2.82 24.93 -61.27
C PHE A 24 2.16 24.62 -59.94
N THR A 25 2.81 23.82 -59.13
CA THR A 25 2.34 23.51 -57.76
C THR A 25 3.52 23.55 -56.77
N ILE A 26 3.28 24.13 -55.61
CA ILE A 26 4.23 24.15 -54.49
C ILE A 26 3.81 23.07 -53.50
N VAL A 27 4.73 22.10 -53.27
CA VAL A 27 4.57 21.12 -52.17
C VAL A 27 5.28 21.67 -50.95
N GLN A 28 4.52 21.80 -49.85
CA GLN A 28 5.03 22.34 -48.59
C GLN A 28 5.96 21.33 -47.90
N SER A 29 6.86 21.80 -47.04
CA SER A 29 7.71 20.92 -46.23
C SER A 29 6.83 20.02 -45.36
N GLY A 30 7.25 18.74 -45.26
CA GLY A 30 6.51 17.71 -44.55
C GLY A 30 5.36 17.10 -45.35
N PHE A 31 5.19 17.45 -46.62
CA PHE A 31 4.26 16.81 -47.56
C PHE A 31 4.98 16.12 -48.70
N THR A 32 4.43 15.00 -49.13
CA THR A 32 4.83 14.34 -50.36
C THR A 32 3.76 14.50 -51.42
N GLY A 33 4.13 15.03 -52.57
CA GLY A 33 3.24 15.14 -53.75
C GLY A 33 3.14 13.83 -54.51
N VAL A 34 1.95 13.38 -54.77
CA VAL A 34 1.65 12.23 -55.64
C VAL A 34 1.01 12.73 -56.93
N PRO A 35 1.72 12.69 -58.08
CA PRO A 35 1.16 13.16 -59.33
C PRO A 35 0.10 12.19 -59.88
N VAL A 36 -1.04 12.74 -60.28
CA VAL A 36 -2.17 11.99 -60.86
C VAL A 36 -2.55 12.63 -62.17
N THR A 37 -2.34 11.94 -63.28
CA THR A 37 -2.63 12.43 -64.65
C THR A 37 -3.82 11.66 -65.21
N PHE A 38 -4.91 12.34 -65.53
CA PHE A 38 -6.15 11.73 -66.02
C PHE A 38 -6.61 10.53 -65.15
N GLY A 39 -6.50 10.63 -63.82
CA GLY A 39 -6.89 9.56 -62.89
C GLY A 39 -5.83 8.43 -62.71
N LYS A 40 -4.73 8.46 -63.48
CA LYS A 40 -3.65 7.49 -63.30
C LYS A 40 -2.57 8.05 -62.37
N VAL A 41 -2.30 7.34 -61.31
CA VAL A 41 -1.23 7.67 -60.32
C VAL A 41 0.12 7.41 -61.01
N ALA A 42 1.03 8.40 -60.97
CA ALA A 42 2.38 8.23 -61.48
C ALA A 42 3.20 7.25 -60.63
N ASP A 43 4.27 6.72 -61.20
CA ASP A 43 5.16 5.77 -60.48
C ASP A 43 6.33 6.47 -59.73
N TYR A 44 6.18 7.77 -59.49
CA TYR A 44 7.14 8.60 -58.77
C TYR A 44 6.40 9.58 -57.84
N THR A 45 7.08 10.05 -56.83
CA THR A 45 6.61 11.11 -55.92
C THR A 45 7.42 12.39 -56.16
N VAL A 46 6.87 13.52 -55.79
CA VAL A 46 7.58 14.80 -55.76
C VAL A 46 7.74 15.25 -54.31
N GLY A 47 8.96 15.63 -53.95
CA GLY A 47 9.29 16.14 -52.63
C GLY A 47 8.80 17.56 -52.41
N GLU A 48 9.30 18.19 -51.36
CA GLU A 48 9.02 19.59 -51.07
C GLU A 48 9.62 20.56 -52.09
N GLY A 49 8.98 21.68 -52.26
CA GLY A 49 9.40 22.76 -53.15
C GLY A 49 8.47 23.01 -54.34
N PRO A 50 8.89 23.88 -55.27
CA PRO A 50 8.13 24.21 -56.48
C PRO A 50 8.32 23.12 -57.55
N HIS A 51 7.21 22.63 -58.11
CA HIS A 51 7.23 21.61 -59.19
C HIS A 51 6.42 22.08 -60.38
N PHE A 52 7.02 21.87 -61.58
CA PHE A 52 6.31 22.05 -62.85
C PHE A 52 5.77 20.70 -63.32
N HIS A 53 4.52 20.68 -63.73
CA HIS A 53 3.84 19.48 -64.21
C HIS A 53 2.92 19.79 -65.41
N SER A 54 2.42 18.79 -66.06
CA SER A 54 1.41 18.95 -67.09
C SER A 54 0.15 19.63 -66.51
N PRO A 55 -0.53 20.52 -67.26
CA PRO A 55 -1.78 21.14 -66.79
C PRO A 55 -2.93 20.14 -66.55
N PHE A 56 -2.76 18.89 -66.97
CA PHE A 56 -3.68 17.77 -66.77
C PHE A 56 -3.28 16.84 -65.62
N THR A 57 -2.27 17.22 -64.84
CA THR A 57 -1.75 16.47 -63.72
C THR A 57 -2.07 17.21 -62.43
N ASP A 58 -2.79 16.54 -61.53
CA ASP A 58 -3.02 17.00 -60.18
C ASP A 58 -1.93 16.44 -59.25
N ILE A 59 -1.34 17.27 -58.43
CA ILE A 59 -0.42 16.82 -57.37
C ILE A 59 -1.17 16.70 -56.10
N ILE A 60 -1.47 15.47 -55.68
CA ILE A 60 -2.12 15.15 -54.40
C ILE A 60 -1.09 15.22 -53.28
N LYS A 61 -1.30 16.12 -52.35
CA LYS A 61 -0.39 16.29 -51.21
C LYS A 61 -0.78 15.31 -50.09
N MET A 62 0.17 14.43 -49.75
CA MET A 62 0.06 13.47 -48.63
C MET A 62 0.89 14.02 -47.47
N ASP A 63 0.27 14.09 -46.29
CA ASP A 63 0.90 14.65 -45.07
C ASP A 63 1.78 13.58 -44.39
N ASN A 64 3.10 13.87 -44.28
CA ASN A 64 4.09 12.99 -43.64
C ASN A 64 4.37 13.39 -42.20
N HIS A 65 3.74 14.45 -41.70
CA HIS A 65 3.88 14.81 -40.30
C HIS A 65 3.24 13.76 -39.40
N VAL A 66 3.65 13.77 -38.13
CA VAL A 66 2.97 12.96 -37.10
C VAL A 66 1.56 13.52 -36.89
N GLN A 67 0.57 12.71 -37.21
CA GLN A 67 -0.84 13.03 -37.05
C GLN A 67 -1.36 12.39 -35.78
N LYS A 68 -2.16 13.12 -34.99
CA LYS A 68 -2.86 12.63 -33.79
C LYS A 68 -4.34 12.45 -34.13
N HIS A 69 -4.85 11.26 -33.84
CA HIS A 69 -6.29 11.00 -33.86
C HIS A 69 -6.74 10.31 -32.59
N THR A 70 -7.87 10.76 -32.04
CA THR A 70 -8.51 10.17 -30.87
C THR A 70 -9.87 9.61 -31.30
N ILE A 71 -10.11 8.35 -30.97
CA ILE A 71 -11.39 7.67 -31.24
C ILE A 71 -11.93 7.06 -29.96
N THR A 72 -13.24 7.11 -29.80
CA THR A 72 -13.96 6.45 -28.70
C THR A 72 -14.78 5.30 -29.29
N MET A 73 -14.68 4.13 -28.67
CA MET A 73 -15.36 2.93 -29.11
C MET A 73 -15.77 2.07 -27.91
N SER A 74 -16.81 1.25 -28.11
CA SER A 74 -17.18 0.21 -27.13
C SER A 74 -16.40 -1.07 -27.39
N ALA A 75 -15.92 -1.67 -26.32
CA ALA A 75 -15.24 -2.96 -26.29
C ALA A 75 -15.80 -3.82 -25.13
N PHE A 76 -15.56 -5.13 -25.19
CA PHE A 76 -15.94 -6.03 -24.12
C PHE A 76 -14.68 -6.61 -23.46
N SER A 77 -14.73 -6.69 -22.15
CA SER A 77 -13.72 -7.40 -21.36
C SER A 77 -13.94 -8.93 -21.43
N LYS A 78 -13.00 -9.69 -20.91
CA LYS A 78 -13.05 -11.17 -20.82
C LYS A 78 -14.29 -11.68 -20.06
N ASP A 79 -14.74 -10.94 -19.08
CA ASP A 79 -15.93 -11.22 -18.26
C ASP A 79 -17.21 -10.55 -18.81
N ILE A 80 -17.19 -10.19 -20.12
CA ILE A 80 -18.35 -9.67 -20.87
C ILE A 80 -18.88 -8.35 -20.30
N GLN A 81 -18.03 -7.56 -19.63
CA GLN A 81 -18.39 -6.21 -19.23
C GLN A 81 -18.12 -5.25 -20.39
N GLU A 82 -19.11 -4.43 -20.71
CA GLU A 82 -18.96 -3.36 -21.71
C GLU A 82 -18.12 -2.22 -21.10
N THR A 83 -17.16 -1.74 -21.89
CA THR A 83 -16.34 -0.57 -21.55
C THR A 83 -16.24 0.35 -22.76
N ALA A 84 -16.39 1.64 -22.55
CA ALA A 84 -16.05 2.65 -23.53
C ALA A 84 -14.55 2.97 -23.42
N VAL A 85 -13.84 2.79 -24.52
CA VAL A 85 -12.41 3.00 -24.62
C VAL A 85 -12.14 4.22 -25.47
N THR A 86 -11.50 5.25 -24.91
CA THR A 86 -11.01 6.39 -25.67
C THR A 86 -9.52 6.19 -25.92
N TYR A 87 -9.19 5.99 -27.19
CA TYR A 87 -7.86 5.61 -27.64
C TYR A 87 -7.29 6.66 -28.59
N THR A 88 -6.06 7.06 -28.35
CA THR A 88 -5.31 8.02 -29.16
C THR A 88 -4.13 7.33 -29.84
N ILE A 89 -3.99 7.58 -31.12
CA ILE A 89 -2.87 7.13 -31.95
C ILE A 89 -2.15 8.34 -32.53
N ASN A 90 -0.82 8.28 -32.46
CA ASN A 90 0.08 9.15 -33.22
C ASN A 90 0.74 8.28 -34.30
N TYR A 91 0.52 8.65 -35.55
CA TYR A 91 1.05 7.90 -36.69
C TYR A 91 1.58 8.85 -37.76
N LYS A 92 2.40 8.32 -38.67
CA LYS A 92 2.87 9.02 -39.85
C LYS A 92 2.99 8.09 -41.04
N ILE A 93 3.07 8.63 -42.24
CA ILE A 93 3.42 7.89 -43.44
C ILE A 93 4.82 8.27 -43.85
N SER A 94 5.52 7.32 -44.52
CA SER A 94 6.84 7.60 -45.13
C SER A 94 6.66 8.28 -46.46
N GLU A 95 7.57 9.19 -46.80
CA GLU A 95 7.64 9.81 -48.13
C GLU A 95 7.67 8.80 -49.24
N ASN A 96 8.43 7.71 -49.06
CA ASN A 96 8.60 6.64 -50.08
C ASN A 96 7.31 5.81 -50.28
N ASP A 97 6.46 5.73 -49.24
CA ASP A 97 5.26 4.89 -49.25
C ASP A 97 3.99 5.69 -49.61
N ALA A 98 4.06 7.03 -49.59
CA ALA A 98 2.92 7.92 -49.85
C ALA A 98 2.19 7.60 -51.16
N MET A 99 2.93 7.32 -52.23
CA MET A 99 2.35 6.93 -53.53
C MET A 99 1.63 5.56 -53.44
N THR A 100 2.23 4.61 -52.76
CA THR A 100 1.66 3.26 -52.64
C THR A 100 0.36 3.33 -51.79
N ILE A 101 0.38 4.07 -50.69
CA ILE A 101 -0.80 4.30 -49.84
C ILE A 101 -1.91 4.98 -50.63
N TYR A 102 -1.60 6.05 -51.38
CA TYR A 102 -2.58 6.73 -52.18
C TYR A 102 -3.18 5.83 -53.27
N ARG A 103 -2.33 5.03 -53.96
CA ARG A 103 -2.76 4.11 -55.03
C ARG A 103 -3.65 2.98 -54.54
N THR A 104 -3.37 2.43 -53.34
CA THR A 104 -4.06 1.24 -52.82
C THR A 104 -5.24 1.58 -51.96
N ILE A 105 -5.19 2.68 -51.20
CA ILE A 105 -6.20 3.03 -50.18
C ILE A 105 -6.87 4.37 -50.53
N GLY A 106 -6.10 5.34 -51.03
CA GLY A 106 -6.57 6.68 -51.32
C GLY A 106 -6.19 7.70 -50.23
N LYS A 107 -6.77 8.89 -50.32
CA LYS A 107 -6.48 10.00 -49.41
C LYS A 107 -7.05 9.76 -48.00
N ASN A 108 -8.16 9.04 -47.89
CA ASN A 108 -8.86 8.83 -46.63
C ASN A 108 -8.41 7.52 -45.93
N TYR A 109 -7.12 7.27 -45.92
CA TYR A 109 -6.53 6.05 -45.35
C TYR A 109 -6.79 5.89 -43.85
N PHE A 110 -7.00 7.01 -43.12
CA PHE A 110 -7.36 6.94 -41.68
C PHE A 110 -8.70 6.22 -41.51
N GLU A 111 -9.77 6.73 -42.12
CA GLU A 111 -11.12 6.16 -41.96
C GLU A 111 -11.25 4.77 -42.59
N THR A 112 -10.51 4.51 -43.68
CA THR A 112 -10.65 3.28 -44.45
C THR A 112 -9.85 2.13 -43.82
N VAL A 113 -8.69 2.42 -43.25
CA VAL A 113 -7.75 1.38 -42.77
C VAL A 113 -7.43 1.56 -41.28
N ILE A 114 -6.99 2.76 -40.85
CA ILE A 114 -6.44 2.91 -39.49
C ILE A 114 -7.57 2.72 -38.45
N SER A 115 -8.68 3.42 -38.58
CA SER A 115 -9.77 3.38 -37.61
C SER A 115 -10.37 1.98 -37.40
N PRO A 116 -10.67 1.18 -38.45
CA PRO A 116 -11.13 -0.20 -38.27
C PRO A 116 -10.09 -1.10 -37.58
N ASN A 117 -8.80 -0.98 -37.95
CA ASN A 117 -7.74 -1.78 -37.32
C ASN A 117 -7.50 -1.39 -35.85
N ILE A 118 -7.67 -0.11 -35.48
CA ILE A 118 -7.67 0.30 -34.08
C ILE A 118 -8.80 -0.39 -33.32
N SER A 119 -10.03 -0.37 -33.89
CA SER A 119 -11.18 -1.02 -33.26
C SER A 119 -10.96 -2.52 -33.08
N GLU A 120 -10.34 -3.19 -34.05
CA GLU A 120 -9.99 -4.61 -33.95
C GLU A 120 -8.93 -4.87 -32.89
N ALA A 121 -7.83 -4.11 -32.88
CA ALA A 121 -6.76 -4.25 -31.91
C ALA A 121 -7.25 -4.02 -30.47
N VAL A 122 -8.02 -2.95 -30.25
CA VAL A 122 -8.59 -2.63 -28.93
C VAL A 122 -9.53 -3.74 -28.45
N LYS A 123 -10.46 -4.19 -29.29
CA LYS A 123 -11.41 -5.26 -28.94
C LYS A 123 -10.70 -6.59 -28.68
N THR A 124 -9.67 -6.91 -29.44
CA THR A 124 -8.89 -8.13 -29.24
C THR A 124 -8.12 -8.08 -27.91
N ALA A 125 -7.41 -7.00 -27.65
CA ALA A 125 -6.65 -6.86 -26.43
C ALA A 125 -7.54 -6.81 -25.17
N THR A 126 -8.64 -6.04 -25.19
CA THR A 126 -9.55 -5.95 -24.05
C THR A 126 -10.20 -7.29 -23.70
N ALA A 127 -10.46 -8.14 -24.66
CA ALA A 127 -11.03 -9.49 -24.45
C ALA A 127 -10.10 -10.44 -23.67
N HIS A 128 -8.83 -10.13 -23.56
CA HIS A 128 -7.86 -10.93 -22.78
C HIS A 128 -7.91 -10.61 -21.29
N TYR A 129 -8.44 -9.46 -20.89
CA TYR A 129 -8.44 -8.95 -19.52
C TYR A 129 -9.84 -8.90 -18.93
N THR A 130 -9.99 -9.19 -17.64
CA THR A 130 -11.23 -8.90 -16.90
C THR A 130 -11.36 -7.39 -16.67
N ALA A 131 -12.56 -6.89 -16.46
CA ALA A 131 -12.82 -5.46 -16.25
C ALA A 131 -11.98 -4.89 -15.08
N GLU A 132 -11.87 -5.61 -13.96
CA GLU A 132 -11.02 -5.25 -12.82
C GLU A 132 -9.52 -5.20 -13.21
N SER A 133 -9.09 -6.13 -14.07
CA SER A 133 -7.71 -6.21 -14.56
C SER A 133 -7.37 -5.10 -15.56
N LEU A 134 -8.31 -4.63 -16.36
CA LEU A 134 -8.12 -3.52 -17.30
C LEU A 134 -7.73 -2.24 -16.57
N VAL A 135 -8.36 -1.95 -15.44
CA VAL A 135 -8.04 -0.78 -14.62
C VAL A 135 -6.62 -0.87 -14.04
N ASN A 136 -6.27 -2.04 -13.51
CA ASN A 136 -5.00 -2.24 -12.81
C ASN A 136 -3.78 -2.42 -13.74
N ASN A 137 -3.99 -2.84 -15.00
CA ASN A 137 -2.92 -3.14 -15.94
C ASN A 137 -3.00 -2.30 -17.23
N ARG A 138 -3.40 -1.05 -17.10
CA ARG A 138 -3.61 -0.12 -18.22
C ARG A 138 -2.38 0.00 -19.13
N ASP A 139 -1.18 0.04 -18.54
CA ASP A 139 0.08 0.14 -19.30
C ASP A 139 0.34 -1.09 -20.17
N LYS A 140 0.06 -2.29 -19.61
CA LYS A 140 0.23 -3.55 -20.36
C LYS A 140 -0.79 -3.66 -21.49
N LEU A 141 -2.03 -3.23 -21.23
CA LEU A 141 -3.07 -3.18 -22.24
C LEU A 141 -2.66 -2.26 -23.40
N SER A 142 -2.16 -1.04 -23.08
CA SER A 142 -1.69 -0.10 -24.10
C SER A 142 -0.57 -0.68 -24.98
N GLN A 143 0.41 -1.34 -24.36
CA GLN A 143 1.49 -2.01 -25.07
C GLN A 143 1.00 -3.16 -25.95
N GLU A 144 0.07 -3.97 -25.46
CA GLU A 144 -0.51 -5.07 -26.24
C GLU A 144 -1.29 -4.57 -27.45
N ILE A 145 -2.10 -3.51 -27.26
CA ILE A 145 -2.81 -2.86 -28.38
C ILE A 145 -1.81 -2.33 -29.41
N GLU A 146 -0.74 -1.67 -28.96
CA GLU A 146 0.29 -1.11 -29.85
C GLU A 146 0.97 -2.21 -30.68
N VAL A 147 1.31 -3.34 -30.08
CA VAL A 147 1.92 -4.49 -30.78
C VAL A 147 0.96 -5.05 -31.83
N ILE A 148 -0.30 -5.33 -31.45
CA ILE A 148 -1.31 -5.85 -32.37
C ILE A 148 -1.55 -4.86 -33.51
N LEU A 149 -1.67 -3.57 -33.20
CA LEU A 149 -1.96 -2.54 -34.18
C LEU A 149 -0.77 -2.32 -35.12
N THR A 150 0.46 -2.42 -34.63
CA THR A 150 1.68 -2.32 -35.45
C THR A 150 1.70 -3.44 -36.48
N ASP A 151 1.43 -4.68 -36.09
CA ASP A 151 1.36 -5.83 -36.99
C ASP A 151 0.26 -5.67 -38.06
N LEU A 152 -0.94 -5.19 -37.61
CA LEU A 152 -2.07 -4.96 -38.53
C LEU A 152 -1.80 -3.83 -39.54
N LEU A 153 -1.05 -2.79 -39.17
CA LEU A 153 -0.80 -1.61 -40.03
C LEU A 153 0.49 -1.71 -40.87
N GLU A 154 1.42 -2.60 -40.51
CA GLU A 154 2.68 -2.78 -41.23
C GLU A 154 2.46 -3.07 -42.74
N LYS A 155 1.50 -3.92 -43.05
CA LYS A 155 1.15 -4.27 -44.44
C LYS A 155 0.67 -3.07 -45.27
N TYR A 156 0.17 -2.02 -44.62
CA TYR A 156 -0.30 -0.79 -45.25
C TYR A 156 0.77 0.31 -45.28
N LYS A 157 1.98 0.03 -44.76
CA LYS A 157 3.09 0.99 -44.72
C LYS A 157 2.80 2.22 -43.88
N ILE A 158 1.97 2.10 -42.82
CA ILE A 158 1.66 3.14 -41.86
C ILE A 158 2.54 2.93 -40.64
N ILE A 159 3.23 3.98 -40.23
CA ILE A 159 4.17 3.93 -39.08
C ILE A 159 3.49 4.49 -37.85
N ILE A 160 3.40 3.68 -36.81
CA ILE A 160 2.93 4.13 -35.49
C ILE A 160 4.12 4.79 -34.77
N VAL A 161 3.89 6.00 -34.25
CA VAL A 161 4.88 6.76 -33.47
C VAL A 161 4.65 6.56 -31.99
N GLY A 162 3.39 6.41 -31.57
CA GLY A 162 3.01 6.12 -30.20
C GLY A 162 1.50 6.03 -30.04
N THR A 163 1.10 5.40 -28.99
CA THR A 163 -0.31 5.16 -28.68
C THR A 163 -0.60 5.44 -27.23
N SER A 164 -1.86 5.77 -26.91
CA SER A 164 -2.30 5.99 -25.53
C SER A 164 -3.78 5.67 -25.38
N ILE A 165 -4.10 5.04 -24.26
CA ILE A 165 -5.48 4.93 -23.79
C ILE A 165 -5.75 6.20 -22.98
N GLU A 166 -6.63 7.09 -23.45
CA GLU A 166 -6.98 8.31 -22.73
C GLU A 166 -7.97 8.01 -21.62
N ASP A 167 -8.98 7.18 -21.89
CA ASP A 167 -10.02 6.84 -20.93
C ASP A 167 -10.54 5.41 -21.09
N LEU A 168 -11.03 4.87 -19.96
CA LEU A 168 -11.67 3.55 -19.85
C LEU A 168 -12.87 3.69 -18.91
N ASP A 169 -14.05 3.84 -19.50
CA ASP A 169 -15.30 3.99 -18.78
C ASP A 169 -16.10 2.68 -18.75
N PHE A 170 -16.54 2.30 -17.57
CA PHE A 170 -17.38 1.14 -17.35
C PHE A 170 -18.82 1.58 -17.07
N THR A 171 -19.75 0.65 -17.23
CA THR A 171 -21.16 0.92 -16.90
C THR A 171 -21.32 1.23 -15.40
N ASP A 172 -22.27 2.12 -15.06
CA ASP A 172 -22.58 2.48 -13.66
C ASP A 172 -22.89 1.25 -12.80
N ALA A 173 -23.58 0.26 -13.39
CA ALA A 173 -23.90 -0.99 -12.71
C ALA A 173 -22.64 -1.76 -12.28
N PHE A 174 -21.62 -1.83 -13.14
CA PHE A 174 -20.36 -2.48 -12.84
C PHE A 174 -19.57 -1.68 -11.79
N THR A 175 -19.47 -0.36 -11.96
CA THR A 175 -18.75 0.53 -11.03
C THR A 175 -19.33 0.42 -9.61
N ASN A 176 -20.67 0.50 -9.47
CA ASN A 176 -21.35 0.34 -8.20
C ASN A 176 -21.12 -1.06 -7.57
N ALA A 177 -21.09 -2.12 -8.39
CA ALA A 177 -20.82 -3.47 -7.90
C ALA A 177 -19.38 -3.64 -7.40
N VAL A 178 -18.40 -3.04 -8.08
CA VAL A 178 -16.99 -3.02 -7.66
C VAL A 178 -16.81 -2.22 -6.37
N GLU A 179 -17.45 -1.05 -6.26
CA GLU A 179 -17.43 -0.26 -5.03
C GLU A 179 -18.02 -1.03 -3.85
N ALA A 180 -19.19 -1.66 -4.04
CA ALA A 180 -19.81 -2.48 -2.99
C ALA A 180 -18.91 -3.66 -2.56
N LYS A 181 -18.27 -4.34 -3.51
CA LYS A 181 -17.28 -5.40 -3.25
C LYS A 181 -16.10 -4.89 -2.45
N GLN A 182 -15.57 -3.71 -2.82
CA GLN A 182 -14.44 -3.10 -2.14
C GLN A 182 -14.77 -2.70 -0.70
N VAL A 183 -15.94 -2.08 -0.50
CA VAL A 183 -16.45 -1.73 0.85
C VAL A 183 -16.63 -3.00 1.69
N ALA A 184 -17.21 -4.06 1.13
CA ALA A 184 -17.37 -5.34 1.85
C ALA A 184 -16.02 -5.96 2.21
N ALA A 185 -15.02 -5.91 1.30
CA ALA A 185 -13.68 -6.40 1.57
C ALA A 185 -12.97 -5.60 2.68
N GLN A 186 -13.11 -4.26 2.66
CA GLN A 186 -12.57 -3.40 3.72
C GLN A 186 -13.24 -3.66 5.07
N ASN A 187 -14.57 -3.82 5.10
CA ASN A 187 -15.30 -4.12 6.33
C ASN A 187 -14.88 -5.48 6.91
N LYS A 188 -14.67 -6.49 6.06
CA LYS A 188 -14.17 -7.79 6.48
C LYS A 188 -12.77 -7.68 7.09
N LEU A 189 -11.86 -6.96 6.44
CA LEU A 189 -10.50 -6.74 6.94
C LEU A 189 -10.50 -5.99 8.27
N LYS A 190 -11.36 -4.96 8.39
CA LYS A 190 -11.53 -4.21 9.64
C LYS A 190 -12.01 -5.11 10.77
N ALA A 191 -13.04 -5.94 10.52
CA ALA A 191 -13.56 -6.87 11.52
C ALA A 191 -12.50 -7.91 11.94
N GLN A 192 -11.69 -8.41 11.00
CA GLN A 192 -10.58 -9.31 11.32
C GLN A 192 -9.53 -8.62 12.20
N THR A 193 -9.12 -7.41 11.84
CA THR A 193 -8.15 -6.63 12.63
C THR A 193 -8.67 -6.33 14.04
N GLU A 194 -9.94 -5.95 14.17
CA GLU A 194 -10.58 -5.72 15.47
C GLU A 194 -10.62 -7.00 16.32
N GLN A 195 -10.90 -8.15 15.71
CA GLN A 195 -10.89 -9.45 16.40
C GLN A 195 -9.49 -9.85 16.86
N GLU A 196 -8.48 -9.64 16.01
CA GLU A 196 -7.07 -9.88 16.35
C GLU A 196 -6.62 -8.98 17.52
N GLN A 197 -7.00 -7.69 17.48
CA GLN A 197 -6.71 -6.76 18.58
C GLN A 197 -7.36 -7.23 19.90
N GLN A 198 -8.64 -7.60 19.87
CA GLN A 198 -9.33 -8.11 21.07
C GLN A 198 -8.64 -9.36 21.60
N THR A 199 -8.25 -10.29 20.74
CA THR A 199 -7.54 -11.51 21.14
C THR A 199 -6.20 -11.17 21.80
N MET A 200 -5.43 -10.27 21.21
CA MET A 200 -4.16 -9.80 21.79
C MET A 200 -4.33 -9.07 23.11
N GLU A 201 -5.40 -8.26 23.26
CA GLU A 201 -5.71 -7.59 24.52
C GLU A 201 -6.07 -8.59 25.63
N GLU A 202 -6.89 -9.60 25.33
CA GLU A 202 -7.24 -10.66 26.29
C GLU A 202 -6.04 -11.50 26.69
N GLU A 203 -5.19 -11.88 25.72
CA GLU A 203 -3.92 -12.57 26.01
C GLU A 203 -2.99 -11.71 26.88
N ALA A 204 -2.90 -10.42 26.59
CA ALA A 204 -2.09 -9.49 27.37
C ALA A 204 -2.63 -9.33 28.80
N LYS A 205 -3.96 -9.27 28.98
CA LYS A 205 -4.61 -9.26 30.31
C LYS A 205 -4.33 -10.56 31.08
N ALA A 206 -4.49 -11.72 30.42
CA ALA A 206 -4.19 -13.00 31.03
C ALA A 206 -2.72 -13.12 31.46
N LYS A 207 -1.78 -12.69 30.62
CA LYS A 207 -0.35 -12.67 30.96
C LYS A 207 -0.05 -11.75 32.15
N ARG A 208 -0.65 -10.54 32.17
CA ARG A 208 -0.49 -9.62 33.31
C ARG A 208 -1.04 -10.22 34.59
N ALA A 209 -2.21 -10.87 34.57
CA ALA A 209 -2.77 -11.53 35.73
C ALA A 209 -1.87 -12.65 36.25
N ILE A 210 -1.27 -13.48 35.38
CA ILE A 210 -0.32 -14.51 35.76
C ILE A 210 0.95 -13.90 36.39
N ILE A 211 1.49 -12.84 35.78
CA ILE A 211 2.68 -12.14 36.31
C ILE A 211 2.38 -11.56 37.70
N GLN A 212 1.21 -10.94 37.88
CA GLN A 212 0.80 -10.39 39.17
C GLN A 212 0.61 -11.47 40.22
N ALA A 213 -0.07 -12.59 39.90
CA ALA A 213 -0.22 -13.70 40.82
C ALA A 213 1.10 -14.32 41.24
N ASN A 214 2.05 -14.47 40.28
CA ASN A 214 3.39 -14.96 40.58
C ASN A 214 4.18 -13.98 41.45
N ALA A 215 4.06 -12.68 41.22
CA ALA A 215 4.70 -11.65 42.05
C ALA A 215 4.16 -11.65 43.48
N GLU A 216 2.83 -11.76 43.63
CA GLU A 216 2.16 -11.86 44.98
C GLU A 216 2.60 -13.14 45.71
N ALA A 217 2.67 -14.28 45.02
CA ALA A 217 3.14 -15.54 45.58
C ALA A 217 4.63 -15.44 46.01
N GLU A 218 5.46 -14.80 45.25
CA GLU A 218 6.87 -14.60 45.58
C GLU A 218 7.07 -13.62 46.73
N GLN A 219 6.28 -12.54 46.79
CA GLN A 219 6.24 -11.65 47.96
C GLN A 219 5.81 -12.38 49.25
N ALA A 220 4.78 -13.23 49.15
CA ALA A 220 4.36 -14.03 50.29
C ALA A 220 5.45 -14.99 50.78
N LYS A 221 6.18 -15.63 49.89
CA LYS A 221 7.34 -16.49 50.25
C LYS A 221 8.46 -15.71 50.88
N ILE A 222 8.79 -14.53 50.36
CA ILE A 222 9.83 -13.66 50.92
C ILE A 222 9.43 -13.22 52.33
N ALA A 223 8.16 -12.80 52.54
CA ALA A 223 7.65 -12.41 53.84
C ALA A 223 7.69 -13.58 54.84
N ALA A 224 7.22 -14.77 54.44
CA ALA A 224 7.27 -15.98 55.30
C ALA A 224 8.72 -16.40 55.66
N ASN A 225 9.65 -16.28 54.72
CA ASN A 225 11.06 -16.56 55.01
C ASN A 225 11.70 -15.51 55.93
N ALA A 226 11.32 -14.25 55.79
CA ALA A 226 11.78 -13.18 56.69
C ALA A 226 11.25 -13.41 58.10
N ASP A 227 9.97 -13.76 58.25
CA ASP A 227 9.36 -14.08 59.54
C ASP A 227 10.05 -15.28 60.20
N LEU A 228 10.31 -16.35 59.44
CA LEU A 228 11.08 -17.51 59.91
C LEU A 228 12.49 -17.11 60.40
N GLU A 229 13.16 -16.24 59.66
CA GLU A 229 14.50 -15.77 60.06
C GLU A 229 14.46 -14.94 61.32
N VAL A 230 13.44 -14.04 61.46
CA VAL A 230 13.22 -13.29 62.68
C VAL A 230 12.95 -14.21 63.89
N VAL A 231 12.11 -15.25 63.73
CA VAL A 231 11.85 -16.23 64.81
C VAL A 231 13.12 -17.00 65.16
N LYS A 232 13.95 -17.42 64.22
CA LYS A 232 15.24 -18.06 64.51
C LYS A 232 16.17 -17.16 65.27
N ILE A 233 16.35 -15.91 64.82
CA ILE A 233 17.21 -14.92 65.52
C ILE A 233 16.71 -14.68 66.93
N GLN A 234 15.39 -14.57 67.14
CA GLN A 234 14.80 -14.44 68.47
C GLN A 234 15.08 -15.66 69.35
N ALA A 235 14.90 -16.87 68.78
CA ALA A 235 15.21 -18.11 69.49
C ALA A 235 16.70 -18.22 69.88
N GLU A 236 17.61 -17.88 68.99
CA GLU A 236 19.05 -17.85 69.23
C GLU A 236 19.42 -16.80 70.28
N ALA A 237 18.80 -15.62 70.21
CA ALA A 237 19.01 -14.54 71.20
C ALA A 237 18.50 -14.96 72.58
N SER A 238 17.35 -15.64 72.66
CA SER A 238 16.83 -16.13 73.92
C SER A 238 17.69 -17.27 74.52
N LEU A 239 18.18 -18.19 73.70
CA LEU A 239 19.14 -19.21 74.14
C LEU A 239 20.41 -18.58 74.65
N TYR A 240 20.99 -17.63 73.94
CA TYR A 240 22.22 -16.94 74.34
C TYR A 240 22.00 -16.19 75.68
N ALA A 241 20.86 -15.49 75.80
CA ALA A 241 20.49 -14.83 77.05
C ALA A 241 20.36 -15.82 78.21
N GLY A 242 19.70 -16.96 77.98
CA GLY A 242 19.54 -18.02 79.00
C GLY A 242 20.88 -18.66 79.38
N GLU A 243 21.79 -18.91 78.43
CA GLU A 243 23.14 -19.39 78.71
C GLU A 243 23.93 -18.42 79.56
N ARG A 244 23.84 -17.11 79.22
CA ARG A 244 24.52 -16.06 79.98
C ARG A 244 23.97 -15.93 81.39
N GLU A 245 22.66 -16.03 81.56
CA GLU A 245 22.02 -16.02 82.87
C GLU A 245 22.39 -17.25 83.69
N ALA A 246 22.40 -18.44 83.08
CA ALA A 246 22.88 -19.66 83.75
C ALA A 246 24.34 -19.58 84.18
N GLN A 247 25.24 -19.06 83.29
CA GLN A 247 26.65 -18.80 83.65
C GLN A 247 26.79 -17.78 84.79
N MET A 248 25.97 -16.72 84.80
CA MET A 248 25.98 -15.71 85.86
C MET A 248 25.51 -16.33 87.17
N ASN A 249 24.39 -17.10 87.14
CA ASN A 249 23.86 -17.80 88.31
C ASN A 249 24.87 -18.80 88.85
N GLN A 250 25.57 -19.54 88.00
CA GLN A 250 26.65 -20.45 88.41
C GLN A 250 27.77 -19.70 89.09
N ARG A 251 28.23 -18.57 88.57
CA ARG A 251 29.27 -17.73 89.21
C ARG A 251 28.79 -17.15 90.54
N ILE A 252 27.54 -16.75 90.62
CA ILE A 252 26.91 -16.25 91.83
C ILE A 252 26.87 -17.36 92.92
N ALA A 253 26.46 -18.61 92.49
CA ALA A 253 26.49 -19.74 93.40
C ALA A 253 27.84 -20.13 93.98
N GLU A 254 28.94 -20.00 93.12
CA GLU A 254 30.34 -20.26 93.58
C GLU A 254 30.83 -19.23 94.59
N VAL A 255 30.32 -17.99 94.62
CA VAL A 255 30.74 -16.94 95.48
C VAL A 255 29.80 -16.74 96.68
N LEU A 256 28.61 -17.35 96.62
CA LEU A 256 27.56 -17.20 97.63
C LEU A 256 27.94 -18.00 98.91
N THR A 257 28.60 -17.34 99.77
CA THR A 257 28.85 -17.80 101.19
C THR A 257 27.68 -17.44 102.09
N PRO A 258 27.35 -18.22 103.16
CA PRO A 258 26.33 -17.92 104.07
C PRO A 258 26.36 -16.48 104.69
N GLY A 259 27.62 -15.97 104.75
CA GLY A 259 27.79 -14.56 105.24
C GLY A 259 27.38 -13.50 104.22
N LEU A 260 27.55 -13.77 102.94
CA LEU A 260 27.19 -12.86 101.84
C LEU A 260 25.68 -12.81 101.64
N ILE A 261 25.02 -13.97 101.86
CA ILE A 261 23.50 -14.07 101.84
C ILE A 261 22.93 -13.22 102.90
N ASN A 262 23.45 -13.37 104.14
CA ASN A 262 22.99 -12.57 105.27
C ASN A 262 23.28 -11.09 105.07
N TYR A 263 24.40 -10.67 104.44
CA TYR A 263 24.69 -9.27 104.12
C TYR A 263 23.66 -8.68 103.14
N TYR A 264 23.32 -9.37 102.08
CA TYR A 264 22.35 -8.91 101.16
C TYR A 264 20.94 -8.89 101.75
N TRP A 265 20.59 -9.83 102.57
CA TRP A 265 19.34 -9.84 103.37
C TRP A 265 19.21 -8.58 104.19
N VAL A 266 20.18 -8.24 104.94
CA VAL A 266 20.25 -7.03 105.79
C VAL A 266 20.20 -5.77 104.90
N LYS A 267 20.88 -5.73 103.79
CA LYS A 267 20.96 -4.58 102.92
C LYS A 267 19.63 -4.28 102.17
N GLN A 268 18.84 -5.30 101.84
CA GLN A 268 17.54 -5.16 101.22
C GLN A 268 16.36 -5.07 102.25
N TRP A 269 16.68 -5.25 103.48
CA TRP A 269 15.64 -5.18 104.53
C TRP A 269 15.18 -3.73 104.67
N ASN A 270 13.84 -3.54 104.52
CA ASN A 270 13.20 -2.26 104.63
C ASN A 270 12.87 -1.83 106.08
N GLY A 271 13.41 -2.56 107.07
CA GLY A 271 13.23 -2.26 108.47
C GLY A 271 11.88 -2.69 109.07
N GLN A 272 11.03 -3.33 108.31
CA GLN A 272 9.73 -3.86 108.82
C GLN A 272 9.81 -5.37 109.00
N LEU A 273 9.38 -5.84 110.14
CA LEU A 273 9.21 -7.26 110.45
C LEU A 273 8.05 -7.84 109.60
N PRO A 274 8.26 -9.02 108.95
CA PRO A 274 7.16 -9.69 108.30
C PRO A 274 5.96 -9.89 109.26
N SER A 275 4.78 -9.62 108.74
CA SER A 275 3.56 -9.79 109.55
C SER A 275 3.21 -11.23 109.92
N THR A 276 3.89 -12.18 109.37
CA THR A 276 3.76 -13.64 109.72
C THR A 276 5.18 -14.24 109.74
N MET A 277 5.62 -14.72 110.90
CA MET A 277 6.74 -15.62 111.07
C MET A 277 6.20 -17.06 111.13
N LEU A 278 6.58 -17.85 110.25
CA LEU A 278 6.31 -19.31 110.30
C LEU A 278 7.50 -19.99 110.96
N GLY A 279 7.25 -20.68 112.03
CA GLY A 279 8.26 -21.50 112.71
C GLY A 279 8.59 -22.73 111.91
N GLU A 280 9.77 -23.37 112.26
CA GLU A 280 10.24 -24.59 111.61
C GLU A 280 9.13 -25.67 111.66
N GLY A 281 8.57 -26.05 110.47
CA GLY A 281 7.61 -27.14 110.29
C GLY A 281 6.22 -26.73 109.76
N ALA A 282 5.96 -25.49 109.34
CA ALA A 282 4.70 -25.08 108.74
C ALA A 282 4.73 -25.21 107.20
N ASP A 283 4.00 -26.16 106.67
CA ASP A 283 3.75 -26.26 105.20
C ASP A 283 2.79 -25.10 104.82
N VAL A 284 3.31 -24.12 104.08
CA VAL A 284 2.50 -23.05 103.52
C VAL A 284 2.02 -23.46 102.15
N MET A 285 0.76 -23.81 101.97
CA MET A 285 0.09 -23.89 100.72
C MET A 285 -0.18 -22.44 100.25
N LEU A 286 0.56 -21.96 99.25
CA LEU A 286 0.22 -20.76 98.52
C LEU A 286 -0.95 -21.08 97.60
N ALA A 287 -2.16 -20.62 97.94
CA ALA A 287 -3.27 -20.59 97.01
C ALA A 287 -3.05 -19.44 96.00
N LEU A 288 -2.67 -19.80 94.78
CA LEU A 288 -2.74 -18.85 93.68
C LEU A 288 -4.19 -18.66 93.25
N ASP A 289 -4.76 -17.52 93.66
CA ASP A 289 -6.08 -17.12 93.15
C ASP A 289 -5.94 -16.75 91.69
N THR A 290 -6.43 -17.61 90.80
CA THR A 290 -6.55 -17.38 89.38
C THR A 290 -7.87 -16.61 89.14
N GLU A 291 -7.84 -15.29 89.29
CA GLU A 291 -8.90 -14.51 88.68
C GLU A 291 -8.73 -14.47 87.17
N THR A 292 -9.61 -15.23 86.51
CA THR A 292 -9.90 -15.14 85.10
C THR A 292 -10.51 -13.75 84.84
N ASN A 293 -9.74 -12.90 84.19
CA ASN A 293 -10.31 -11.68 83.62
C ASN A 293 -10.61 -11.89 82.17
N THR A 294 -11.84 -12.26 81.86
CA THR A 294 -12.48 -12.19 80.58
C THR A 294 -12.79 -10.75 80.23
N LEU A 295 -12.13 -10.15 79.24
CA LEU A 295 -12.64 -8.98 78.58
C LEU A 295 -12.51 -9.10 77.09
N LYS A 296 -13.68 -9.04 76.48
CA LYS A 296 -14.17 -8.77 75.14
C LYS A 296 -13.20 -8.46 74.03
#